data_44369329c51e8c3e6a0303e3f242c7f4
#
_entry.id   44369329c51e8c3e6a0303e3f242c7f4
#
_cell.length_a   1.000
_cell.length_b   1.000
_cell.length_c   1.000
_cell.angle_alpha   90.00
_cell.angle_beta   90.00
_cell.angle_gamma   90.00
#
_symmetry.space_group_name_H-M   'P 1'
#
loop_
_entity.id
_entity.type
_entity.pdbx_description
1 polymer ?
#
loop_
_entity_poly.entity_id
_entity_poly.type
_entity_poly.pdbx_seq_one_letter_code
_entity_poly.pdbx_strand_id
1 'polypeptide(L)'
;MNSIVRFLKNKNTVTVLGVIAIVAILWGGYYFQLKRTVNPIKVPVAATTIQPRTRITSDMIKYVDVPKAYITNNAITSQEEVVDKYANYNTMIPAGSMFYKETVVNEQAMPNYIQTQLKEGEFGVAYTINIAENTIGWGIMPGDKIDLYMRVTSDEGSVMLGKLLENVEILAVTDDQGNNVYEVSDGSRTPSKLVFGVKEDIFLLLLRSNYLNIELFPIQHGAWIDDKDSTTKLTTQELIDYIKARTVQLSTDPVNSTIEQVRW
;
A
#
# COMPACT_ATOMS: atom_id res chain seq x y z
N MET A 1 53.13 -51.28 -24.27
CA MET A 1 52.58 -51.57 -22.90
C MET A 1 53.68 -51.73 -21.85
N ASN A 2 54.95 -51.86 -22.15
CA ASN A 2 56.05 -52.11 -21.18
C ASN A 2 56.62 -50.83 -20.49
N SER A 3 56.48 -49.65 -21.06
CA SER A 3 57.05 -48.38 -20.51
C SER A 3 56.33 -47.90 -19.26
N ILE A 4 54.99 -47.99 -19.23
CA ILE A 4 54.18 -47.59 -18.10
C ILE A 4 54.38 -48.48 -16.87
N VAL A 5 54.56 -49.80 -17.11
CA VAL A 5 54.86 -50.78 -16.07
C VAL A 5 56.23 -50.57 -15.44
N ARG A 6 57.25 -50.20 -16.24
CA ARG A 6 58.59 -49.83 -15.76
C ARG A 6 58.57 -48.52 -14.95
N PHE A 7 57.80 -47.52 -15.36
CA PHE A 7 57.64 -46.25 -14.67
C PHE A 7 56.98 -46.43 -13.29
N LEU A 8 55.94 -47.26 -13.21
CA LEU A 8 55.24 -47.62 -11.95
C LEU A 8 56.07 -48.57 -11.05
N LYS A 9 57.12 -49.25 -11.56
CA LYS A 9 58.03 -50.07 -10.73
C LYS A 9 59.15 -49.27 -10.08
N ASN A 10 59.37 -48.00 -10.47
CA ASN A 10 60.35 -47.18 -9.83
C ASN A 10 59.91 -46.67 -8.49
N LYS A 11 60.60 -47.03 -7.40
CA LYS A 11 60.26 -46.69 -6.02
C LYS A 11 60.06 -45.18 -5.83
N ASN A 12 60.88 -44.36 -6.46
CA ASN A 12 60.76 -42.89 -6.35
C ASN A 12 59.52 -42.35 -7.07
N THR A 13 59.16 -42.94 -8.21
CA THR A 13 57.99 -42.54 -9.00
C THR A 13 56.65 -42.90 -8.22
N VAL A 14 56.65 -44.08 -7.63
CA VAL A 14 55.49 -44.48 -6.80
C VAL A 14 55.31 -43.54 -5.59
N THR A 15 56.41 -43.13 -4.96
CA THR A 15 56.35 -42.20 -3.82
C THR A 15 55.84 -40.83 -4.26
N VAL A 16 56.34 -40.31 -5.38
CA VAL A 16 55.89 -39.01 -5.93
C VAL A 16 54.40 -39.05 -6.34
N LEU A 17 53.98 -40.11 -7.02
CA LEU A 17 52.55 -40.31 -7.35
C LEU A 17 51.69 -40.43 -6.13
N GLY A 18 52.16 -41.13 -5.08
CA GLY A 18 51.46 -41.22 -3.80
C GLY A 18 51.26 -39.86 -3.13
N VAL A 19 52.30 -39.03 -3.10
CA VAL A 19 52.23 -37.68 -2.55
C VAL A 19 51.24 -36.81 -3.35
N ILE A 20 51.32 -36.85 -4.70
CA ILE A 20 50.37 -36.11 -5.54
C ILE A 20 48.94 -36.57 -5.32
N ALA A 21 48.71 -37.89 -5.20
CA ALA A 21 47.37 -38.42 -4.91
C ALA A 21 46.84 -37.97 -3.55
N ILE A 22 47.69 -37.96 -2.52
CA ILE A 22 47.31 -37.47 -1.18
C ILE A 22 46.93 -35.97 -1.23
N VAL A 23 47.75 -35.14 -1.88
CA VAL A 23 47.50 -33.73 -2.05
C VAL A 23 46.20 -33.49 -2.82
N ALA A 24 45.94 -34.24 -3.88
CA ALA A 24 44.71 -34.15 -4.67
C ALA A 24 43.46 -34.54 -3.84
N ILE A 25 43.56 -35.58 -3.01
CA ILE A 25 42.45 -36.01 -2.12
C ILE A 25 42.19 -34.98 -1.04
N LEU A 26 43.25 -34.44 -0.42
CA LEU A 26 43.11 -33.40 0.59
C LEU A 26 42.49 -32.12 0.02
N TRP A 27 43.01 -31.69 -1.15
CA TRP A 27 42.48 -30.52 -1.84
C TRP A 27 41.02 -30.74 -2.28
N GLY A 28 40.69 -31.87 -2.88
CA GLY A 28 39.33 -32.21 -3.30
C GLY A 28 38.36 -32.33 -2.11
N GLY A 29 38.83 -33.00 -1.04
CA GLY A 29 38.08 -33.13 0.20
C GLY A 29 37.81 -31.78 0.84
N TYR A 30 38.81 -30.92 0.96
CA TYR A 30 38.66 -29.56 1.48
C TYR A 30 37.71 -28.72 0.63
N TYR A 31 37.84 -28.73 -0.70
CA TYR A 31 36.97 -28.01 -1.62
C TYR A 31 35.52 -28.48 -1.53
N PHE A 32 35.30 -29.79 -1.42
CA PHE A 32 33.99 -30.38 -1.29
C PHE A 32 33.35 -30.06 0.07
N GLN A 33 34.13 -30.09 1.13
CA GLN A 33 33.68 -29.68 2.47
C GLN A 33 33.34 -28.20 2.51
N LEU A 34 34.15 -27.34 1.90
CA LEU A 34 33.91 -25.90 1.80
C LEU A 34 32.59 -25.62 1.08
N LYS A 35 32.35 -26.26 -0.06
CA LYS A 35 31.06 -26.11 -0.79
C LYS A 35 29.86 -26.60 0.04
N ARG A 36 29.97 -27.68 0.78
CA ARG A 36 28.90 -28.18 1.62
C ARG A 36 28.62 -27.30 2.82
N THR A 37 29.66 -26.78 3.47
CA THR A 37 29.52 -25.94 4.66
C THR A 37 28.99 -24.55 4.31
N VAL A 38 29.39 -23.98 3.18
CA VAL A 38 28.98 -22.64 2.76
C VAL A 38 27.60 -22.67 2.08
N ASN A 39 27.33 -23.71 1.28
CA ASN A 39 26.08 -23.91 0.52
C ASN A 39 25.39 -22.57 0.15
N PRO A 40 26.06 -21.75 -0.68
CA PRO A 40 25.57 -20.40 -0.98
C PRO A 40 24.28 -20.50 -1.79
N ILE A 41 23.32 -19.65 -1.46
CA ILE A 41 22.12 -19.45 -2.25
C ILE A 41 22.09 -18.01 -2.79
N LYS A 42 21.47 -17.84 -3.95
CA LYS A 42 21.27 -16.53 -4.55
C LYS A 42 20.13 -15.81 -3.86
N VAL A 43 20.43 -14.66 -3.29
CA VAL A 43 19.46 -13.86 -2.55
C VAL A 43 19.32 -12.48 -3.23
N PRO A 44 18.10 -11.98 -3.40
CA PRO A 44 17.89 -10.63 -3.88
C PRO A 44 18.36 -9.62 -2.82
N VAL A 45 19.13 -8.62 -3.25
CA VAL A 45 19.57 -7.50 -2.42
C VAL A 45 19.32 -6.19 -3.16
N ALA A 46 19.19 -5.10 -2.42
CA ALA A 46 19.01 -3.78 -3.01
C ALA A 46 20.23 -3.40 -3.86
N ALA A 47 20.02 -3.08 -5.13
CA ALA A 47 21.08 -2.60 -6.03
C ALA A 47 21.49 -1.18 -5.69
N THR A 48 20.51 -0.34 -5.31
CA THR A 48 20.64 1.05 -4.89
C THR A 48 19.97 1.26 -3.55
N THR A 49 20.21 2.39 -2.90
CA THR A 49 19.46 2.75 -1.68
C THR A 49 18.02 3.08 -2.04
N ILE A 50 17.08 2.38 -1.40
CA ILE A 50 15.65 2.53 -1.62
C ILE A 50 15.09 3.38 -0.48
N GLN A 51 14.45 4.48 -0.83
CA GLN A 51 13.84 5.41 0.13
C GLN A 51 12.51 4.82 0.68
N PRO A 52 12.06 5.24 1.88
CA PRO A 52 10.75 4.88 2.39
C PRO A 52 9.63 5.18 1.38
N ARG A 53 8.59 4.35 1.37
CA ARG A 53 7.42 4.47 0.48
C ARG A 53 7.70 4.34 -1.02
N THR A 54 8.90 3.90 -1.40
CA THR A 54 9.25 3.68 -2.80
C THR A 54 8.78 2.31 -3.24
N ARG A 55 8.11 2.22 -4.39
CA ARG A 55 7.79 0.95 -5.05
C ARG A 55 9.08 0.32 -5.55
N ILE A 56 9.28 -0.95 -5.22
CA ILE A 56 10.50 -1.69 -5.56
C ILE A 56 10.32 -2.30 -6.95
N THR A 57 11.15 -1.86 -7.88
CA THR A 57 11.16 -2.35 -9.25
C THR A 57 12.31 -3.32 -9.48
N SER A 58 12.25 -4.12 -10.54
CA SER A 58 13.26 -5.16 -10.82
C SER A 58 14.67 -4.62 -11.03
N ASP A 59 14.82 -3.39 -11.51
CA ASP A 59 16.09 -2.69 -11.69
C ASP A 59 16.77 -2.27 -10.38
N MET A 60 15.99 -2.17 -9.30
CA MET A 60 16.48 -1.89 -7.95
C MET A 60 17.00 -3.15 -7.23
N ILE A 61 16.95 -4.31 -7.87
CA ILE A 61 17.31 -5.59 -7.28
C ILE A 61 18.50 -6.18 -8.01
N LYS A 62 19.47 -6.71 -7.26
CA LYS A 62 20.57 -7.54 -7.76
C LYS A 62 20.67 -8.81 -6.92
N TYR A 63 21.31 -9.83 -7.47
CA TYR A 63 21.53 -11.09 -6.76
C TYR A 63 22.97 -11.18 -6.23
N VAL A 64 23.07 -11.72 -5.01
CA VAL A 64 24.36 -12.01 -4.35
C VAL A 64 24.30 -13.43 -3.80
N ASP A 65 25.41 -14.14 -3.92
CA ASP A 65 25.56 -15.46 -3.31
C ASP A 65 25.84 -15.30 -1.81
N VAL A 66 24.92 -15.74 -0.98
CA VAL A 66 24.99 -15.62 0.49
C VAL A 66 25.01 -17.03 1.09
N PRO A 67 25.94 -17.35 2.01
CA PRO A 67 25.93 -18.61 2.73
C PRO A 67 24.60 -18.77 3.50
N LYS A 68 23.99 -19.95 3.39
CA LYS A 68 22.68 -20.22 4.01
C LYS A 68 22.66 -19.93 5.51
N ALA A 69 23.76 -20.08 6.20
CA ALA A 69 23.89 -19.82 7.64
C ALA A 69 23.66 -18.33 8.02
N TYR A 70 23.82 -17.40 7.09
CA TYR A 70 23.60 -15.95 7.33
C TYR A 70 22.21 -15.47 6.94
N ILE A 71 21.37 -16.36 6.41
CA ILE A 71 20.01 -16.01 6.00
C ILE A 71 19.08 -16.27 7.18
N THR A 72 18.50 -15.20 7.68
CA THR A 72 17.52 -15.27 8.77
C THR A 72 16.15 -15.68 8.22
N ASN A 73 15.27 -16.19 9.09
CA ASN A 73 13.92 -16.62 8.73
C ASN A 73 13.04 -15.47 8.17
N ASN A 74 13.41 -14.23 8.48
CA ASN A 74 12.69 -13.04 8.04
C ASN A 74 13.24 -12.46 6.73
N ALA A 75 14.38 -12.98 6.23
CA ALA A 75 14.95 -12.55 4.96
C ALA A 75 14.11 -13.10 3.80
N ILE A 76 13.86 -12.24 2.84
CA ILE A 76 13.16 -12.60 1.60
C ILE A 76 14.21 -13.13 0.61
N THR A 77 14.00 -14.35 0.14
CA THR A 77 14.93 -15.03 -0.76
C THR A 77 14.45 -15.11 -2.21
N SER A 78 13.19 -14.75 -2.47
CA SER A 78 12.60 -14.69 -3.80
C SER A 78 12.39 -13.24 -4.24
N GLN A 79 12.74 -12.93 -5.49
CA GLN A 79 12.47 -11.63 -6.11
C GLN A 79 10.96 -11.37 -6.25
N GLU A 80 10.18 -12.40 -6.50
CA GLU A 80 8.72 -12.31 -6.67
C GLU A 80 8.02 -11.79 -5.41
N GLU A 81 8.64 -12.02 -4.25
CA GLU A 81 8.13 -11.51 -2.97
C GLU A 81 8.53 -10.05 -2.71
N VAL A 82 9.36 -9.44 -3.55
CA VAL A 82 9.90 -8.08 -3.39
C VAL A 82 9.42 -7.13 -4.49
N VAL A 83 9.41 -7.61 -5.74
CA VAL A 83 8.99 -6.79 -6.89
C VAL A 83 7.54 -6.37 -6.73
N ASP A 84 7.24 -5.12 -7.12
CA ASP A 84 5.94 -4.47 -7.03
C ASP A 84 5.41 -4.24 -5.60
N LYS A 85 6.24 -4.50 -4.60
CA LYS A 85 5.98 -4.09 -3.21
C LYS A 85 6.66 -2.77 -2.89
N TYR A 86 6.45 -2.29 -1.70
CA TYR A 86 6.95 -0.99 -1.25
C TYR A 86 7.91 -1.14 -0.08
N ALA A 87 8.93 -0.27 -0.05
CA ALA A 87 9.71 -0.08 1.16
C ALA A 87 8.79 0.52 2.24
N ASN A 88 8.82 -0.07 3.44
CA ASN A 88 7.94 0.36 4.53
C ASN A 88 8.07 1.87 4.80
N TYR A 89 6.99 2.50 5.25
CA TYR A 89 6.84 3.96 5.36
C TYR A 89 7.92 4.67 6.20
N ASN A 90 8.55 3.97 7.12
CA ASN A 90 9.58 4.48 8.03
C ASN A 90 10.96 3.84 7.82
N THR A 91 11.13 3.03 6.76
CA THR A 91 12.34 2.23 6.58
C THR A 91 13.04 2.57 5.27
N MET A 92 14.29 2.99 5.35
CA MET A 92 15.20 3.08 4.22
C MET A 92 15.94 1.75 4.07
N ILE A 93 16.00 1.20 2.85
CA ILE A 93 16.74 -0.03 2.56
C ILE A 93 18.08 0.37 1.89
N PRO A 94 19.21 0.22 2.58
CA PRO A 94 20.51 0.60 2.03
C PRO A 94 20.92 -0.29 0.84
N ALA A 95 21.69 0.27 -0.08
CA ALA A 95 22.28 -0.50 -1.17
C ALA A 95 23.10 -1.68 -0.62
N GLY A 96 22.95 -2.86 -1.21
CA GLY A 96 23.60 -4.10 -0.79
C GLY A 96 22.92 -4.85 0.35
N SER A 97 21.89 -4.30 0.98
CA SER A 97 21.11 -4.97 2.02
C SER A 97 20.18 -6.04 1.44
N MET A 98 20.00 -7.13 2.16
CA MET A 98 18.92 -8.09 1.91
C MET A 98 17.56 -7.45 2.22
N PHE A 99 16.53 -7.98 1.57
CA PHE A 99 15.15 -7.60 1.87
C PHE A 99 14.61 -8.46 3.01
N TYR A 100 13.84 -7.85 3.91
CA TYR A 100 13.21 -8.48 5.05
C TYR A 100 11.70 -8.24 5.06
N LYS A 101 10.94 -9.19 5.60
CA LYS A 101 9.47 -9.12 5.65
C LYS A 101 8.93 -7.87 6.35
N GLU A 102 9.68 -7.33 7.31
CA GLU A 102 9.32 -6.11 8.03
C GLU A 102 9.62 -4.83 7.23
N THR A 103 10.58 -4.89 6.30
CA THR A 103 11.01 -3.74 5.51
C THR A 103 10.31 -3.61 4.16
N VAL A 104 9.68 -4.71 3.71
CA VAL A 104 8.96 -4.78 2.43
C VAL A 104 7.50 -5.11 2.71
N VAL A 105 6.61 -4.23 2.31
CA VAL A 105 5.18 -4.32 2.59
C VAL A 105 4.36 -4.25 1.31
N ASN A 106 3.14 -4.78 1.35
CA ASN A 106 2.17 -4.58 0.28
C ASN A 106 1.69 -3.13 0.27
N GLU A 107 1.21 -2.67 -0.86
CA GLU A 107 0.64 -1.32 -1.01
C GLU A 107 -0.49 -1.08 0.01
N GLN A 108 -1.36 -2.07 0.21
CA GLN A 108 -2.49 -2.00 1.13
C GLN A 108 -2.08 -1.80 2.60
N ALA A 109 -0.87 -2.26 2.96
CA ALA A 109 -0.33 -2.09 4.31
C ALA A 109 0.35 -0.72 4.53
N MET A 110 0.38 0.12 3.50
CA MET A 110 0.93 1.48 3.63
C MET A 110 -0.08 2.41 4.30
N PRO A 111 0.35 3.23 5.29
CA PRO A 111 -0.57 4.16 5.98
C PRO A 111 -1.28 5.15 5.06
N ASN A 112 -0.68 5.43 3.89
CA ASN A 112 -1.24 6.33 2.88
C ASN A 112 -1.93 5.59 1.72
N TYR A 113 -2.23 4.30 1.88
CA TYR A 113 -2.85 3.50 0.81
C TYR A 113 -4.14 4.13 0.27
N ILE A 114 -5.00 4.62 1.14
CA ILE A 114 -6.26 5.27 0.74
C ILE A 114 -5.98 6.50 -0.14
N GLN A 115 -4.92 7.25 0.15
CA GLN A 115 -4.55 8.42 -0.65
C GLN A 115 -4.07 8.04 -2.06
N THR A 116 -3.46 6.86 -2.21
CA THR A 116 -3.01 6.37 -3.53
C THR A 116 -4.18 5.92 -4.42
N GLN A 117 -5.35 5.69 -3.84
CA GLN A 117 -6.58 5.32 -4.57
C GLN A 117 -7.36 6.54 -5.09
N LEU A 118 -7.04 7.75 -4.63
CA LEU A 118 -7.66 8.97 -5.13
C LEU A 118 -7.24 9.23 -6.58
N LYS A 119 -8.21 9.58 -7.41
CA LYS A 119 -7.99 9.99 -8.80
C LYS A 119 -7.46 11.42 -8.85
N GLU A 120 -6.86 11.79 -9.97
CA GLU A 120 -6.35 13.14 -10.17
C GLU A 120 -7.46 14.20 -9.96
N GLY A 121 -7.18 15.18 -9.08
CA GLY A 121 -8.12 16.23 -8.73
C GLY A 121 -9.22 15.83 -7.72
N GLU A 122 -9.13 14.64 -7.14
CA GLU A 122 -10.02 14.22 -6.05
C GLU A 122 -9.45 14.54 -4.68
N PHE A 123 -10.37 14.87 -3.77
CA PHE A 123 -10.13 15.10 -2.35
C PHE A 123 -10.71 13.94 -1.55
N GLY A 124 -9.92 13.39 -0.62
CA GLY A 124 -10.38 12.32 0.27
C GLY A 124 -11.34 12.87 1.35
N VAL A 125 -12.48 12.25 1.46
CA VAL A 125 -13.46 12.53 2.52
C VAL A 125 -13.57 11.32 3.42
N ALA A 126 -13.41 11.51 4.73
CA ALA A 126 -13.77 10.52 5.74
C ALA A 126 -15.08 10.97 6.39
N TYR A 127 -16.16 10.29 6.07
CA TYR A 127 -17.49 10.63 6.55
C TYR A 127 -17.94 9.68 7.66
N THR A 128 -18.29 10.23 8.82
CA THR A 128 -18.80 9.44 9.94
C THR A 128 -20.22 8.98 9.65
N ILE A 129 -20.46 7.68 9.72
CA ILE A 129 -21.78 7.08 9.54
C ILE A 129 -22.41 6.83 10.89
N ASN A 130 -23.69 7.23 11.02
CA ASN A 130 -24.52 6.80 12.12
C ASN A 130 -25.14 5.45 11.73
N ILE A 131 -24.64 4.41 12.28
CA ILE A 131 -24.26 3.14 11.67
C ILE A 131 -25.37 2.11 11.54
N ALA A 132 -26.15 1.94 12.58
CA ALA A 132 -27.05 0.80 12.70
C ALA A 132 -28.28 0.89 11.79
N GLU A 133 -28.71 2.12 11.49
CA GLU A 133 -29.96 2.40 10.79
C GLU A 133 -29.80 2.61 9.28
N ASN A 134 -28.57 2.94 8.83
CA ASN A 134 -28.35 3.49 7.49
C ASN A 134 -27.55 2.58 6.55
N THR A 135 -27.03 1.48 7.04
CA THR A 135 -26.31 0.51 6.23
C THR A 135 -26.94 -0.87 6.41
N ILE A 136 -27.07 -1.61 5.33
CA ILE A 136 -27.57 -2.99 5.38
C ILE A 136 -26.58 -3.84 6.17
N GLY A 137 -26.67 -3.79 7.52
CA GLY A 137 -25.88 -4.64 8.41
C GLY A 137 -24.36 -4.56 8.21
N TRP A 138 -23.81 -3.39 7.90
CA TRP A 138 -22.38 -3.22 7.60
C TRP A 138 -21.89 -3.87 6.30
N GLY A 139 -22.78 -4.06 5.33
CA GLY A 139 -22.43 -4.68 4.06
C GLY A 139 -21.64 -3.79 3.09
N ILE A 140 -21.29 -2.54 3.45
CA ILE A 140 -20.52 -1.65 2.56
C ILE A 140 -19.05 -2.00 2.65
N MET A 141 -18.47 -2.34 1.51
CA MET A 141 -17.06 -2.70 1.36
C MET A 141 -16.31 -1.72 0.45
N PRO A 142 -14.97 -1.65 0.54
CA PRO A 142 -14.18 -0.93 -0.44
C PRO A 142 -14.48 -1.44 -1.87
N GLY A 143 -14.67 -0.50 -2.81
CA GLY A 143 -15.08 -0.77 -4.18
C GLY A 143 -16.59 -0.73 -4.43
N ASP A 144 -17.41 -0.73 -3.37
CA ASP A 144 -18.86 -0.56 -3.51
C ASP A 144 -19.20 0.87 -3.92
N LYS A 145 -20.32 1.03 -4.63
CA LYS A 145 -20.89 2.32 -4.97
C LYS A 145 -22.14 2.58 -4.14
N ILE A 146 -22.22 3.77 -3.58
CA ILE A 146 -23.33 4.22 -2.74
C ILE A 146 -23.90 5.54 -3.26
N ASP A 147 -25.13 5.80 -2.89
CA ASP A 147 -25.74 7.12 -3.00
C ASP A 147 -25.79 7.78 -1.62
N LEU A 148 -25.50 9.08 -1.55
CA LEU A 148 -25.64 9.88 -0.32
C LEU A 148 -26.93 10.67 -0.38
N TYR A 149 -27.87 10.31 0.48
CA TYR A 149 -29.09 11.07 0.73
C TYR A 149 -28.88 12.05 1.85
N MET A 150 -29.58 13.16 1.78
CA MET A 150 -29.52 14.25 2.75
C MET A 150 -30.87 14.48 3.38
N ARG A 151 -30.89 14.69 4.70
CA ARG A 151 -32.04 15.13 5.46
C ARG A 151 -31.76 16.49 6.11
N VAL A 152 -32.58 17.44 5.84
CA VAL A 152 -32.50 18.79 6.41
C VAL A 152 -33.84 19.13 7.08
N THR A 153 -33.79 19.63 8.30
CA THR A 153 -34.94 20.25 8.94
C THR A 153 -34.80 21.75 8.76
N SER A 154 -35.81 22.40 8.12
CA SER A 154 -35.82 23.85 7.95
C SER A 154 -36.11 24.52 9.27
N ASP A 155 -35.84 25.85 9.36
CA ASP A 155 -36.16 26.66 10.55
C ASP A 155 -37.67 26.72 10.87
N GLU A 156 -38.49 26.44 9.86
CA GLU A 156 -39.94 26.35 9.97
C GLU A 156 -40.46 24.96 10.40
N GLY A 157 -39.52 24.00 10.63
CA GLY A 157 -39.83 22.64 11.03
C GLY A 157 -40.20 21.69 9.89
N SER A 158 -40.14 22.13 8.62
CA SER A 158 -40.31 21.23 7.48
C SER A 158 -39.05 20.40 7.23
N VAL A 159 -39.24 19.13 6.85
CA VAL A 159 -38.15 18.21 6.54
C VAL A 159 -37.96 18.12 5.04
N MET A 160 -36.79 18.46 4.58
CA MET A 160 -36.35 18.26 3.18
C MET A 160 -35.52 17.00 3.11
N LEU A 161 -35.83 16.13 2.16
CA LEU A 161 -35.16 14.87 1.92
C LEU A 161 -34.82 14.78 0.42
N GLY A 162 -33.60 14.41 0.09
CA GLY A 162 -33.23 14.21 -1.30
C GLY A 162 -31.85 13.55 -1.45
N LYS A 163 -31.61 12.99 -2.62
CA LYS A 163 -30.28 12.48 -2.97
C LYS A 163 -29.34 13.65 -3.24
N LEU A 164 -28.22 13.71 -2.55
CA LEU A 164 -27.20 14.74 -2.75
C LEU A 164 -26.14 14.27 -3.77
N LEU A 165 -25.61 13.08 -3.55
CA LEU A 165 -24.60 12.49 -4.42
C LEU A 165 -25.06 11.11 -4.91
N GLU A 166 -24.70 10.80 -6.13
CA GLU A 166 -24.96 9.51 -6.78
C GLU A 166 -23.64 8.86 -7.18
N ASN A 167 -23.55 7.53 -7.09
CA ASN A 167 -22.40 6.72 -7.50
C ASN A 167 -21.08 7.11 -6.82
N VAL A 168 -21.09 7.24 -5.51
CA VAL A 168 -19.88 7.47 -4.72
C VAL A 168 -19.16 6.13 -4.51
N GLU A 169 -17.95 6.01 -5.03
CA GLU A 169 -17.10 4.83 -4.84
C GLU A 169 -16.44 4.87 -3.46
N ILE A 170 -16.59 3.81 -2.69
CA ILE A 170 -15.99 3.67 -1.37
C ILE A 170 -14.56 3.16 -1.50
N LEU A 171 -13.60 3.93 -1.03
CA LEU A 171 -12.18 3.58 -1.04
C LEU A 171 -11.78 2.77 0.19
N ALA A 172 -12.36 3.07 1.34
CA ALA A 172 -12.11 2.35 2.57
C ALA A 172 -13.27 2.50 3.56
N VAL A 173 -13.37 1.54 4.46
CA VAL A 173 -14.23 1.59 5.66
C VAL A 173 -13.33 1.53 6.87
N THR A 174 -13.39 2.56 7.73
CA THR A 174 -12.49 2.68 8.88
C THR A 174 -13.25 2.72 10.19
N ASP A 175 -12.55 2.35 11.26
CA ASP A 175 -13.03 2.57 12.62
C ASP A 175 -12.94 4.08 13.01
N ASP A 176 -13.29 4.42 14.23
CA ASP A 176 -13.21 5.78 14.77
C ASP A 176 -11.77 6.31 14.86
N GLN A 177 -10.78 5.40 14.96
CA GLN A 177 -9.35 5.72 15.00
C GLN A 177 -8.72 5.85 13.60
N GLY A 178 -9.46 5.52 12.54
CA GLY A 178 -8.99 5.59 11.16
C GLY A 178 -8.32 4.32 10.64
N ASN A 179 -8.37 3.22 11.39
CA ASN A 179 -7.84 1.93 10.91
C ASN A 179 -8.85 1.26 9.98
N ASN A 180 -8.36 0.66 8.90
CA ASN A 180 -9.21 -0.07 7.96
C ASN A 180 -9.82 -1.32 8.64
N VAL A 181 -11.14 -1.44 8.57
CA VAL A 181 -11.89 -2.52 9.23
C VAL A 181 -11.63 -3.88 8.59
N TYR A 182 -11.44 -3.92 7.28
CA TYR A 182 -11.31 -5.16 6.51
C TYR A 182 -9.87 -5.68 6.40
N GLU A 183 -8.89 -4.99 6.97
CA GLU A 183 -7.50 -5.50 7.00
C GLU A 183 -7.29 -6.62 8.02
N VAL A 184 -8.14 -6.70 9.03
CA VAL A 184 -8.03 -7.69 10.11
C VAL A 184 -9.19 -8.66 10.01
N SER A 185 -8.87 -9.93 9.83
CA SER A 185 -9.88 -10.99 9.66
C SER A 185 -10.59 -11.42 10.95
N ASP A 186 -10.24 -10.85 12.11
CA ASP A 186 -10.78 -11.23 13.40
C ASP A 186 -12.10 -10.53 13.78
N GLY A 187 -12.58 -9.61 12.95
CA GLY A 187 -13.83 -8.89 13.19
C GLY A 187 -13.82 -7.98 14.43
N SER A 188 -12.63 -7.66 14.96
CA SER A 188 -12.49 -6.88 16.21
C SER A 188 -12.75 -5.39 16.02
N ARG A 189 -12.73 -4.87 14.78
CA ARG A 189 -12.91 -3.46 14.46
C ARG A 189 -14.35 -3.17 14.07
N THR A 190 -14.92 -2.13 14.67
CA THR A 190 -16.27 -1.65 14.34
C THR A 190 -16.17 -0.54 13.30
N PRO A 191 -16.84 -0.69 12.15
CA PRO A 191 -16.89 0.36 11.14
C PRO A 191 -17.52 1.66 11.72
N SER A 192 -16.95 2.80 11.40
CA SER A 192 -17.37 4.11 11.89
C SER A 192 -17.40 5.18 10.80
N LYS A 193 -16.51 5.06 9.82
CA LYS A 193 -16.36 6.05 8.76
C LYS A 193 -16.27 5.39 7.40
N LEU A 194 -16.90 6.01 6.41
CA LEU A 194 -16.70 5.73 5.00
C LEU A 194 -15.68 6.71 4.42
N VAL A 195 -14.72 6.20 3.68
CA VAL A 195 -13.72 7.02 2.99
C VAL A 195 -13.94 6.91 1.50
N PHE A 196 -14.06 8.05 0.83
CA PHE A 196 -14.29 8.14 -0.61
C PHE A 196 -13.62 9.38 -1.20
N GLY A 197 -13.43 9.40 -2.53
CA GLY A 197 -12.86 10.51 -3.27
C GLY A 197 -13.94 11.34 -3.97
N VAL A 198 -13.84 12.66 -3.89
CA VAL A 198 -14.74 13.60 -4.59
C VAL A 198 -13.96 14.80 -5.12
N LYS A 199 -14.52 15.47 -6.14
CA LYS A 199 -13.96 16.74 -6.63
C LYS A 199 -14.08 17.84 -5.58
N GLU A 200 -13.27 18.89 -5.73
CA GLU A 200 -13.17 20.00 -4.77
C GLU A 200 -14.52 20.68 -4.49
N ASP A 201 -15.30 20.93 -5.52
CA ASP A 201 -16.63 21.55 -5.41
C ASP A 201 -17.59 20.73 -4.56
N ILE A 202 -17.58 19.40 -4.72
CA ILE A 202 -18.35 18.47 -3.93
C ILE A 202 -17.80 18.39 -2.50
N PHE A 203 -16.47 18.34 -2.35
CA PHE A 203 -15.83 18.35 -1.05
C PHE A 203 -16.25 19.58 -0.23
N LEU A 204 -16.19 20.76 -0.82
CA LEU A 204 -16.61 22.00 -0.16
C LEU A 204 -18.11 22.01 0.20
N LEU A 205 -18.94 21.40 -0.64
CA LEU A 205 -20.38 21.25 -0.36
C LEU A 205 -20.62 20.33 0.83
N LEU A 206 -19.94 19.19 0.89
CA LEU A 206 -20.00 18.25 2.02
C LEU A 206 -19.51 18.89 3.33
N LEU A 207 -18.43 19.64 3.26
CA LEU A 207 -17.90 20.37 4.42
C LEU A 207 -18.92 21.38 4.95
N ARG A 208 -19.60 22.11 4.08
CA ARG A 208 -20.69 23.05 4.44
C ARG A 208 -21.89 22.31 5.05
N SER A 209 -22.27 21.17 4.49
CA SER A 209 -23.37 20.36 5.03
C SER A 209 -23.08 19.91 6.44
N ASN A 210 -21.85 19.53 6.73
CA ASN A 210 -21.42 19.14 8.06
C ASN A 210 -21.52 20.31 9.08
N TYR A 211 -21.15 21.52 8.67
CA TYR A 211 -21.31 22.72 9.51
C TYR A 211 -22.76 23.07 9.82
N LEU A 212 -23.68 22.74 8.93
CA LEU A 212 -25.11 22.96 9.11
C LEU A 212 -25.77 21.80 9.87
N ASN A 213 -25.01 20.84 10.40
CA ASN A 213 -25.52 19.63 11.05
C ASN A 213 -26.54 18.86 10.18
N ILE A 214 -26.32 18.85 8.89
CA ILE A 214 -27.16 18.13 7.94
C ILE A 214 -26.82 16.65 8.03
N GLU A 215 -27.85 15.84 8.21
CA GLU A 215 -27.65 14.39 8.23
C GLU A 215 -27.54 13.83 6.83
N LEU A 216 -26.50 13.02 6.62
CA LEU A 216 -26.27 12.28 5.38
C LEU A 216 -26.48 10.77 5.62
N PHE A 217 -27.16 10.13 4.69
CA PHE A 217 -27.48 8.71 4.73
C PHE A 217 -26.84 7.99 3.55
N PRO A 218 -25.86 7.13 3.77
CA PRO A 218 -25.30 6.28 2.71
C PRO A 218 -26.29 5.14 2.40
N ILE A 219 -26.70 5.04 1.15
CA ILE A 219 -27.58 3.98 0.66
C ILE A 219 -26.83 3.18 -0.39
N GLN A 220 -26.66 1.89 -0.13
CA GLN A 220 -25.99 0.98 -1.06
C GLN A 220 -26.96 0.58 -2.19
N HIS A 221 -26.44 0.48 -3.40
CA HIS A 221 -27.22 -0.04 -4.53
C HIS A 221 -27.42 -1.56 -4.39
N GLY A 222 -28.66 -2.00 -4.59
CA GLY A 222 -29.07 -3.41 -4.41
C GLY A 222 -28.69 -4.37 -5.54
N ALA A 223 -27.99 -3.94 -6.57
CA ALA A 223 -27.50 -4.79 -7.64
C ALA A 223 -26.15 -4.30 -8.11
N TRP A 224 -25.29 -5.22 -8.53
CA TRP A 224 -24.08 -4.94 -9.28
C TRP A 224 -24.46 -4.21 -10.57
N ILE A 225 -24.57 -2.90 -10.52
CA ILE A 225 -24.69 -2.10 -11.72
C ILE A 225 -23.29 -2.05 -12.29
N ASP A 226 -23.03 -2.87 -13.29
CA ASP A 226 -21.76 -2.91 -14.05
C ASP A 226 -21.65 -1.68 -14.97
N ASP A 227 -21.95 -0.52 -14.41
CA ASP A 227 -21.79 0.78 -15.08
C ASP A 227 -20.39 1.31 -14.80
N LYS A 228 -19.44 0.85 -15.62
CA LYS A 228 -18.03 1.25 -15.55
C LYS A 228 -17.83 2.74 -15.77
N ASP A 229 -18.81 3.44 -16.31
CA ASP A 229 -18.73 4.84 -16.70
C ASP A 229 -19.45 5.78 -15.70
N SER A 230 -20.03 5.24 -14.60
CA SER A 230 -20.73 6.07 -13.63
C SER A 230 -19.76 6.92 -12.82
N THR A 231 -19.73 8.20 -13.10
CA THR A 231 -19.03 9.21 -12.30
C THR A 231 -19.91 9.71 -11.16
N THR A 232 -19.29 10.14 -10.06
CA THR A 232 -20.01 10.81 -8.96
C THR A 232 -20.69 12.08 -9.48
N LYS A 233 -22.00 12.23 -9.19
CA LYS A 233 -22.82 13.36 -9.66
C LYS A 233 -23.57 14.02 -8.52
N LEU A 234 -23.73 15.34 -8.59
CA LEU A 234 -24.69 16.09 -7.79
C LEU A 234 -26.08 15.96 -8.43
N THR A 235 -27.12 15.70 -7.63
CA THR A 235 -28.42 15.35 -8.19
C THR A 235 -29.56 16.31 -7.84
N THR A 236 -29.55 16.95 -6.69
CA THR A 236 -30.69 17.77 -6.23
C THR A 236 -30.28 19.22 -6.08
N GLN A 237 -30.69 20.06 -7.04
CA GLN A 237 -30.32 21.48 -7.08
C GLN A 237 -30.87 22.25 -5.87
N GLU A 238 -32.08 21.97 -5.44
CA GLU A 238 -32.71 22.62 -4.29
C GLU A 238 -31.92 22.45 -3.00
N LEU A 239 -31.36 21.26 -2.78
CA LEU A 239 -30.49 20.99 -1.61
C LEU A 239 -29.17 21.73 -1.70
N ILE A 240 -28.60 21.82 -2.90
CA ILE A 240 -27.37 22.57 -3.16
C ILE A 240 -27.60 24.06 -2.88
N ASP A 241 -28.70 24.60 -3.37
CA ASP A 241 -29.07 26.02 -3.19
C ASP A 241 -29.36 26.32 -1.71
N TYR A 242 -30.01 25.40 -0.99
CA TYR A 242 -30.23 25.51 0.46
C TYR A 242 -28.89 25.64 1.22
N ILE A 243 -27.91 24.80 0.92
CA ILE A 243 -26.59 24.82 1.56
C ILE A 243 -25.85 26.13 1.22
N LYS A 244 -25.85 26.53 -0.07
CA LYS A 244 -25.21 27.74 -0.54
C LYS A 244 -25.79 29.01 0.05
N ALA A 245 -27.11 29.07 0.23
CA ALA A 245 -27.77 30.22 0.81
C ALA A 245 -27.42 30.45 2.30
N ARG A 246 -27.06 29.38 3.02
CA ARG A 246 -26.74 29.42 4.47
C ARG A 246 -25.24 29.42 4.77
N THR A 247 -24.41 29.32 3.76
CA THR A 247 -22.94 29.29 3.92
C THR A 247 -22.28 30.24 2.93
N VAL A 248 -21.23 30.93 3.37
CA VAL A 248 -20.39 31.76 2.52
C VAL A 248 -19.11 31.01 2.20
N GLN A 249 -18.83 30.84 0.92
CA GLN A 249 -17.54 30.31 0.48
C GLN A 249 -16.57 31.48 0.29
N LEU A 250 -15.45 31.45 0.99
CA LEU A 250 -14.36 32.36 0.72
C LEU A 250 -13.71 31.98 -0.60
N SER A 251 -13.26 33.01 -1.35
CA SER A 251 -12.49 32.77 -2.58
C SER A 251 -11.22 31.98 -2.27
N THR A 252 -10.94 30.95 -3.05
CA THR A 252 -9.68 30.19 -3.00
C THR A 252 -8.62 30.83 -3.91
N ASP A 253 -8.90 31.97 -4.52
CA ASP A 253 -7.90 32.70 -5.31
C ASP A 253 -6.70 33.02 -4.43
N PRO A 254 -5.47 32.75 -4.88
CA PRO A 254 -4.29 33.08 -4.12
C PRO A 254 -4.31 34.58 -3.81
N VAL A 255 -4.39 34.90 -2.52
CA VAL A 255 -4.25 36.27 -2.07
C VAL A 255 -2.90 36.77 -2.56
N ASN A 256 -2.89 37.73 -3.45
CA ASN A 256 -1.71 38.43 -3.93
C ASN A 256 -1.20 39.27 -2.74
N SER A 257 -0.68 38.58 -1.71
CA SER A 257 0.00 39.23 -0.61
C SER A 257 1.37 39.69 -1.10
N THR A 258 1.39 40.84 -1.71
CA THR A 258 2.56 41.69 -1.64
C THR A 258 2.71 42.02 -0.17
N ILE A 259 3.47 41.19 0.57
CA ILE A 259 3.94 41.55 1.89
C ILE A 259 4.89 42.72 1.63
N GLU A 260 4.39 43.94 1.71
CA GLU A 260 5.23 45.09 1.92
C GLU A 260 6.04 44.80 3.16
N GLN A 261 7.33 44.59 2.96
CA GLN A 261 8.27 44.47 4.07
C GLN A 261 8.20 45.79 4.86
N VAL A 262 7.48 45.76 5.98
CA VAL A 262 7.58 46.81 6.96
C VAL A 262 9.02 46.75 7.48
N ARG A 263 9.88 47.62 6.94
CA ARG A 263 11.19 47.91 7.48
C ARG A 263 10.97 48.63 8.80
N TRP A 264 11.42 48.02 9.89
CA TRP A 264 11.67 48.65 11.17
C TRP A 264 12.97 49.43 11.12
#